data_7ad48bafcbdc95376a38dd311dea4cdb
#
_entry.id   7ad48bafcbdc95376a38dd311dea4cdb
#
_cell.length_a   1.000
_cell.length_b   1.000
_cell.length_c   1.000
_cell.angle_alpha   90.00
_cell.angle_beta   90.00
_cell.angle_gamma   90.00
#
_symmetry.space_group_name_H-M   'P 1'
#
loop_
_entity.id
_entity.type
_entity.pdbx_description
1 polymer ?
#
loop_
_entity_poly.entity_id
_entity_poly.type
_entity_poly.pdbx_seq_one_letter_code
_entity_poly.pdbx_strand_id
1 'polypeptide(L)'
;MSRVAKYPVSIPSGVEITLNDKTISVSGSKGKSEFTFPHSVSASHADNIITVSYDESSPESTALAGTTRSLINNMIIGVSEGFQKTLLLVGVGYRAKASGKKLELTLGFSHPVHYELPEQVEVETPSQTEVVLKSHDKQILGQVAAEIRAFRPPEPYKGKGVKYADENIRRKEAKKAAGA
;
A
#
# COMPACT_ATOMS: atom_id res chain seq x y z
N MET A 1 -16.95 21.84 -1.24
CA MET A 1 -15.95 21.90 -0.15
C MET A 1 -15.50 20.50 0.26
N SER A 2 -14.20 20.24 0.36
CA SER A 2 -13.66 18.95 0.84
C SER A 2 -13.26 19.08 2.31
N ARG A 3 -13.85 18.28 3.19
CA ARG A 3 -13.43 18.21 4.59
C ARG A 3 -11.98 17.76 4.73
N VAL A 4 -11.57 16.78 3.91
CA VAL A 4 -10.22 16.21 3.95
C VAL A 4 -9.16 17.25 3.58
N ALA A 5 -9.38 18.07 2.57
CA ALA A 5 -8.43 19.09 2.14
C ALA A 5 -8.16 20.16 3.20
N LYS A 6 -9.15 20.47 4.06
CA LYS A 6 -9.04 21.48 5.11
C LYS A 6 -8.30 21.01 6.37
N TYR A 7 -8.15 19.70 6.57
CA TYR A 7 -7.40 19.22 7.72
C TYR A 7 -5.90 19.37 7.50
N PRO A 8 -5.20 20.06 8.39
CA PRO A 8 -3.75 20.19 8.32
C PRO A 8 -3.07 18.82 8.48
N VAL A 9 -1.86 18.70 7.97
CA VAL A 9 -1.02 17.52 8.15
C VAL A 9 0.09 17.86 9.13
N SER A 10 0.12 17.18 10.27
CA SER A 10 1.16 17.34 11.27
C SER A 10 2.43 16.58 10.86
N ILE A 11 3.58 17.18 11.13
CA ILE A 11 4.90 16.61 10.86
C ILE A 11 5.43 16.03 12.17
N PRO A 12 5.65 14.70 12.26
CA PRO A 12 6.26 14.11 13.46
C PRO A 12 7.74 14.46 13.56
N SER A 13 8.30 14.35 14.76
CA SER A 13 9.73 14.55 14.99
C SER A 13 10.56 13.52 14.19
N GLY A 14 11.63 13.99 13.54
CA GLY A 14 12.52 13.14 12.74
C GLY A 14 12.14 13.04 11.25
N VAL A 15 11.19 13.83 10.79
CA VAL A 15 10.86 13.99 9.36
C VAL A 15 11.30 15.37 8.91
N GLU A 16 12.11 15.41 7.86
CA GLU A 16 12.54 16.63 7.19
C GLU A 16 11.71 16.85 5.93
N ILE A 17 11.25 18.09 5.73
CA ILE A 17 10.43 18.46 4.58
C ILE A 17 11.09 19.61 3.84
N THR A 18 11.29 19.42 2.55
CA THR A 18 11.68 20.47 1.62
C THR A 18 10.52 20.76 0.70
N LEU A 19 9.98 21.96 0.80
CA LEU A 19 8.85 22.43 -0.02
C LEU A 19 9.36 23.43 -1.04
N ASN A 20 9.14 23.15 -2.32
CA ASN A 20 9.33 24.06 -3.45
C ASN A 20 7.94 24.39 -4.04
N ASP A 21 7.85 25.39 -4.89
CA ASP A 21 6.57 25.84 -5.47
C ASP A 21 5.74 24.74 -6.12
N LYS A 22 6.40 23.72 -6.68
CA LYS A 22 5.76 22.62 -7.42
C LYS A 22 6.01 21.24 -6.87
N THR A 23 6.93 21.10 -5.92
CA THR A 23 7.33 19.78 -5.41
C THR A 23 7.49 19.80 -3.91
N ILE A 24 7.10 18.70 -3.29
CA ILE A 24 7.40 18.42 -1.90
C ILE A 24 8.30 17.17 -1.83
N SER A 25 9.39 17.28 -1.10
CA SER A 25 10.27 16.16 -0.78
C SER A 25 10.23 15.92 0.71
N VAL A 26 9.96 14.70 1.10
CA VAL A 26 9.84 14.27 2.50
C VAL A 26 10.89 13.20 2.76
N SER A 27 11.76 13.41 3.73
CA SER A 27 12.80 12.45 4.14
C SER A 27 12.65 12.08 5.62
N GLY A 28 12.89 10.82 5.92
CA GLY A 28 12.80 10.29 7.28
C GLY A 28 13.63 9.03 7.48
N SER A 29 13.44 8.36 8.60
CA SER A 29 14.21 7.17 8.99
C SER A 29 14.06 5.97 8.04
N LYS A 30 12.92 5.86 7.33
CA LYS A 30 12.59 4.72 6.45
C LYS A 30 12.87 4.97 4.97
N GLY A 31 13.12 6.21 4.58
CA GLY A 31 13.40 6.55 3.19
C GLY A 31 13.09 7.99 2.84
N LYS A 32 13.05 8.24 1.53
CA LYS A 32 12.72 9.54 0.95
C LYS A 32 11.64 9.36 -0.10
N SER A 33 10.67 10.27 -0.09
CA SER A 33 9.59 10.34 -1.08
C SER A 33 9.48 11.74 -1.64
N GLU A 34 9.10 11.86 -2.92
CA GLU A 34 8.92 13.12 -3.61
C GLU A 34 7.58 13.11 -4.34
N PHE A 35 6.90 14.26 -4.34
CA PHE A 35 5.63 14.44 -5.03
C PHE A 35 5.54 15.81 -5.69
N THR A 36 5.06 15.83 -6.93
CA THR A 36 4.84 17.06 -7.70
C THR A 36 3.36 17.47 -7.61
N PHE A 37 3.12 18.70 -7.21
CA PHE A 37 1.76 19.24 -7.09
C PHE A 37 1.08 19.45 -8.45
N PRO A 38 -0.23 19.16 -8.55
CA PRO A 38 -1.04 19.64 -9.65
C PRO A 38 -1.04 21.17 -9.71
N HIS A 39 -1.20 21.74 -10.91
CA HIS A 39 -1.12 23.20 -11.12
C HIS A 39 -2.14 24.02 -10.31
N SER A 40 -3.27 23.41 -9.94
CA SER A 40 -4.36 24.07 -9.20
C SER A 40 -4.24 23.97 -7.68
N VAL A 41 -3.16 23.38 -7.18
CA VAL A 41 -2.96 23.11 -5.75
C VAL A 41 -1.60 23.60 -5.34
N SER A 42 -1.53 24.27 -4.20
CA SER A 42 -0.29 24.67 -3.54
C SER A 42 -0.28 24.20 -2.09
N ALA A 43 0.90 24.12 -1.50
CA ALA A 43 1.05 23.77 -0.09
C ALA A 43 1.91 24.83 0.61
N SER A 44 1.63 25.06 1.87
CA SER A 44 2.43 25.92 2.76
C SER A 44 2.85 25.11 3.98
N HIS A 45 4.06 25.38 4.46
CA HIS A 45 4.63 24.77 5.66
C HIS A 45 4.84 25.86 6.72
N ALA A 46 4.20 25.72 7.88
CA ALA A 46 4.38 26.60 9.04
C ALA A 46 4.21 25.78 10.32
N ASP A 47 5.02 26.05 11.34
CA ASP A 47 4.91 25.45 12.68
C ASP A 47 4.74 23.93 12.72
N ASN A 48 5.54 23.21 11.94
CA ASN A 48 5.44 21.73 11.79
C ASN A 48 4.10 21.23 11.25
N ILE A 49 3.41 22.06 10.50
CA ILE A 49 2.12 21.75 9.88
C ILE A 49 2.18 22.07 8.39
N ILE A 50 1.65 21.19 7.56
CA ILE A 50 1.45 21.43 6.14
C ILE A 50 -0.03 21.71 5.91
N THR A 51 -0.30 22.82 5.25
CA THR A 51 -1.64 23.22 4.83
C THR A 51 -1.69 23.27 3.30
N VAL A 52 -2.73 22.67 2.73
CA VAL A 52 -2.96 22.63 1.28
C VAL A 52 -3.93 23.76 0.93
N SER A 53 -3.53 24.62 -0.02
CA SER A 53 -4.33 25.73 -0.55
C SER A 53 -4.77 25.41 -1.97
N TYR A 54 -6.01 25.75 -2.30
CA TYR A 54 -6.62 25.47 -3.60
C TYR A 54 -7.76 26.42 -3.90
N ASP A 55 -8.16 26.54 -5.17
CA ASP A 55 -9.32 27.33 -5.55
C ASP A 55 -10.62 26.59 -5.19
N GLU A 56 -11.35 27.12 -4.21
CA GLU A 56 -12.63 26.54 -3.74
C GLU A 56 -13.78 26.67 -4.75
N SER A 57 -13.66 27.55 -5.74
CA SER A 57 -14.69 27.74 -6.77
C SER A 57 -14.73 26.59 -7.77
N SER A 58 -13.60 25.87 -7.95
CA SER A 58 -13.48 24.74 -8.86
C SER A 58 -13.68 23.39 -8.15
N PRO A 59 -14.67 22.56 -8.57
CA PRO A 59 -14.86 21.21 -8.05
C PRO A 59 -13.64 20.31 -8.27
N GLU A 60 -12.94 20.48 -9.40
CA GLU A 60 -11.75 19.74 -9.76
C GLU A 60 -10.58 20.06 -8.81
N SER A 61 -10.31 21.34 -8.56
CA SER A 61 -9.30 21.78 -7.61
C SER A 61 -9.57 21.25 -6.20
N THR A 62 -10.85 21.24 -5.79
CA THR A 62 -11.28 20.67 -4.51
C THR A 62 -10.98 19.17 -4.40
N ALA A 63 -11.20 18.40 -5.47
CA ALA A 63 -10.89 16.96 -5.50
C ALA A 63 -9.39 16.72 -5.46
N LEU A 64 -8.61 17.46 -6.27
CA LEU A 64 -7.15 17.36 -6.32
C LEU A 64 -6.51 17.75 -4.98
N ALA A 65 -7.01 18.78 -4.30
CA ALA A 65 -6.52 19.17 -2.98
C ALA A 65 -6.71 18.06 -1.94
N GLY A 66 -7.85 17.37 -1.92
CA GLY A 66 -8.09 16.26 -1.03
C GLY A 66 -7.15 15.07 -1.30
N THR A 67 -6.90 14.78 -2.58
CA THR A 67 -5.95 13.74 -2.99
C THR A 67 -4.52 14.13 -2.59
N THR A 68 -4.09 15.34 -2.91
CA THR A 68 -2.75 15.86 -2.57
C THR A 68 -2.51 15.81 -1.05
N ARG A 69 -3.45 16.26 -0.25
CA ARG A 69 -3.36 16.21 1.22
C ARG A 69 -3.18 14.76 1.70
N SER A 70 -3.94 13.82 1.14
CA SER A 70 -3.87 12.41 1.51
C SER A 70 -2.54 11.77 1.10
N LEU A 71 -2.00 12.14 -0.06
CA LEU A 71 -0.69 11.68 -0.52
C LEU A 71 0.43 12.21 0.38
N ILE A 72 0.43 13.50 0.72
CA ILE A 72 1.40 14.10 1.65
C ILE A 72 1.35 13.37 3.01
N ASN A 73 0.16 13.13 3.54
CA ASN A 73 0.01 12.39 4.80
C ASN A 73 0.56 10.97 4.72
N ASN A 74 0.30 10.26 3.61
CA ASN A 74 0.86 8.92 3.39
C ASN A 74 2.40 8.96 3.27
N MET A 75 2.97 9.97 2.61
CA MET A 75 4.42 10.14 2.51
C MET A 75 5.04 10.32 3.90
N ILE A 76 4.48 11.20 4.73
CA ILE A 76 4.97 11.45 6.09
C ILE A 76 4.92 10.19 6.95
N ILE A 77 3.78 9.48 6.97
CA ILE A 77 3.65 8.19 7.68
C ILE A 77 4.64 7.16 7.13
N GLY A 78 4.77 7.09 5.81
CA GLY A 78 5.64 6.14 5.16
C GLY A 78 7.11 6.30 5.49
N VAL A 79 7.63 7.54 5.51
CA VAL A 79 9.04 7.80 5.83
C VAL A 79 9.34 7.75 7.34
N SER A 80 8.33 7.92 8.20
CA SER A 80 8.48 7.86 9.67
C SER A 80 8.29 6.42 10.20
N GLU A 81 7.14 5.83 10.00
CA GLU A 81 6.74 4.52 10.53
C GLU A 81 6.92 3.40 9.51
N GLY A 82 6.70 3.71 8.23
CA GLY A 82 6.60 2.74 7.14
C GLY A 82 5.21 2.10 7.05
N PHE A 83 5.00 1.38 5.96
CA PHE A 83 3.78 0.59 5.74
C PHE A 83 4.11 -0.89 5.71
N GLN A 84 3.19 -1.69 6.20
CA GLN A 84 3.28 -3.14 6.18
C GLN A 84 1.99 -3.73 5.63
N LYS A 85 2.12 -4.77 4.80
CA LYS A 85 1.03 -5.60 4.31
C LYS A 85 1.38 -7.07 4.49
N THR A 86 0.46 -7.82 5.08
CA THR A 86 0.62 -9.26 5.31
C THR A 86 -0.29 -10.04 4.38
N LEU A 87 0.27 -11.01 3.67
CA LEU A 87 -0.43 -11.95 2.82
C LEU A 87 -0.37 -13.35 3.43
N LEU A 88 -1.49 -14.05 3.39
CA LEU A 88 -1.64 -15.41 3.88
C LEU A 88 -1.87 -16.36 2.71
N LEU A 89 -1.10 -17.44 2.66
CA LEU A 89 -1.24 -18.50 1.69
C LEU A 89 -2.09 -19.63 2.29
N VAL A 90 -3.26 -19.86 1.73
CA VAL A 90 -4.20 -20.88 2.19
C VAL A 90 -4.28 -21.99 1.14
N GLY A 91 -3.83 -23.16 1.49
CA GLY A 91 -3.88 -24.34 0.61
C GLY A 91 -2.87 -25.41 1.00
N VAL A 92 -3.19 -26.69 0.75
CA VAL A 92 -2.28 -27.79 1.02
C VAL A 92 -1.07 -27.69 0.09
N GLY A 93 0.14 -27.67 0.67
CA GLY A 93 1.38 -27.57 -0.08
C GLY A 93 1.73 -26.16 -0.56
N TYR A 94 0.95 -25.12 -0.21
CA TYR A 94 1.31 -23.74 -0.53
C TYR A 94 2.46 -23.27 0.36
N ARG A 95 3.47 -22.69 -0.26
CA ARG A 95 4.67 -22.21 0.43
C ARG A 95 5.17 -20.93 -0.20
N ALA A 96 5.76 -20.09 0.63
CA ALA A 96 6.49 -18.89 0.23
C ALA A 96 7.90 -18.95 0.82
N LYS A 97 8.88 -18.53 0.05
CA LYS A 97 10.27 -18.38 0.48
C LYS A 97 10.83 -17.07 -0.06
N ALA A 98 11.23 -16.20 0.83
CA ALA A 98 11.93 -14.97 0.48
C ALA A 98 13.45 -15.21 0.45
N SER A 99 14.11 -14.67 -0.57
CA SER A 99 15.56 -14.68 -0.70
C SER A 99 16.02 -13.33 -1.24
N GLY A 100 16.31 -12.41 -0.33
CA GLY A 100 16.62 -11.02 -0.65
C GLY A 100 15.45 -10.34 -1.37
N LYS A 101 15.65 -9.92 -2.62
CA LYS A 101 14.63 -9.28 -3.46
C LYS A 101 13.78 -10.25 -4.28
N LYS A 102 13.98 -11.54 -4.13
CA LYS A 102 13.22 -12.57 -4.85
C LYS A 102 12.30 -13.30 -3.91
N LEU A 103 11.06 -13.46 -4.32
CA LEU A 103 10.03 -14.23 -3.64
C LEU A 103 9.66 -15.42 -4.51
N GLU A 104 9.89 -16.62 -3.98
CA GLU A 104 9.48 -17.88 -4.60
C GLU A 104 8.17 -18.35 -3.95
N LEU A 105 7.19 -18.64 -4.79
CA LEU A 105 5.85 -19.05 -4.37
C LEU A 105 5.48 -20.38 -4.98
N THR A 106 5.16 -21.37 -4.16
CA THR A 106 4.54 -22.63 -4.58
C THR A 106 3.05 -22.54 -4.31
N LEU A 107 2.24 -22.39 -5.36
CA LEU A 107 0.80 -22.15 -5.25
C LEU A 107 -0.03 -23.26 -5.93
N GLY A 108 0.54 -24.47 -6.07
CA GLY A 108 -0.13 -25.61 -6.69
C GLY A 108 -0.19 -25.53 -8.22
N PHE A 109 0.73 -24.79 -8.84
CA PHE A 109 1.05 -24.84 -10.26
C PHE A 109 2.09 -25.93 -10.52
N SER A 110 2.29 -26.28 -11.80
CA SER A 110 3.31 -27.26 -12.22
C SER A 110 4.75 -26.78 -12.00
N HIS A 111 4.94 -25.48 -11.82
CA HIS A 111 6.23 -24.82 -11.55
C HIS A 111 6.08 -23.77 -10.45
N PRO A 112 7.14 -23.46 -9.69
CA PRO A 112 7.12 -22.36 -8.75
C PRO A 112 7.01 -21.03 -9.49
N VAL A 113 6.37 -20.05 -8.86
CA VAL A 113 6.30 -18.67 -9.34
C VAL A 113 7.43 -17.89 -8.70
N HIS A 114 8.26 -17.25 -9.52
CA HIS A 114 9.32 -16.36 -9.07
C HIS A 114 8.88 -14.93 -9.31
N TYR A 115 8.89 -14.13 -8.25
CA TYR A 115 8.53 -12.72 -8.31
C TYR A 115 9.72 -11.88 -7.82
N GLU A 116 10.13 -10.90 -8.64
CA GLU A 116 11.18 -9.96 -8.29
C GLU A 116 10.55 -8.68 -7.71
N LEU A 117 10.94 -8.34 -6.48
CA LEU A 117 10.42 -7.17 -5.80
C LEU A 117 11.17 -5.91 -6.23
N PRO A 118 10.46 -4.76 -6.34
CA PRO A 118 11.08 -3.45 -6.48
C PRO A 118 12.05 -3.15 -5.31
N GLU A 119 13.05 -2.32 -5.56
CA GLU A 119 14.08 -1.98 -4.56
C GLU A 119 13.50 -1.38 -3.27
N GLN A 120 12.38 -0.70 -3.37
CA GLN A 120 11.71 0.00 -2.28
C GLN A 120 10.85 -0.92 -1.38
N VAL A 121 10.71 -2.20 -1.75
CA VAL A 121 9.90 -3.16 -0.99
C VAL A 121 10.82 -4.22 -0.38
N GLU A 122 10.65 -4.42 0.91
CA GLU A 122 11.26 -5.51 1.67
C GLU A 122 10.24 -6.63 1.87
N VAL A 123 10.71 -7.88 1.82
CA VAL A 123 9.88 -9.06 2.03
C VAL A 123 10.46 -9.93 3.13
N GLU A 124 9.60 -10.34 4.02
CA GLU A 124 9.91 -11.32 5.06
C GLU A 124 8.91 -12.48 4.98
N THR A 125 9.37 -13.69 5.25
CA THR A 125 8.52 -14.88 5.34
C THR A 125 8.69 -15.49 6.73
N PRO A 126 7.97 -14.99 7.75
CA PRO A 126 8.06 -15.52 9.12
C PRO A 126 7.66 -16.99 9.19
N SER A 127 6.74 -17.39 8.34
CA SER A 127 6.36 -18.79 8.13
C SER A 127 6.26 -19.10 6.63
N GLN A 128 6.20 -20.39 6.27
CA GLN A 128 6.04 -20.81 4.87
C GLN A 128 4.71 -20.39 4.25
N THR A 129 3.73 -20.01 5.05
CA THR A 129 2.38 -19.63 4.62
C THR A 129 2.07 -18.16 4.82
N GLU A 130 3.05 -17.38 5.24
CA GLU A 130 2.89 -15.95 5.52
C GLU A 130 3.98 -15.14 4.84
N VAL A 131 3.56 -14.10 4.14
CA VAL A 131 4.44 -13.14 3.46
C VAL A 131 4.16 -11.76 4.02
N VAL A 132 5.16 -11.13 4.60
CA VAL A 132 5.11 -9.78 5.14
C VAL A 132 5.88 -8.87 4.20
N LEU A 133 5.21 -7.87 3.65
CA LEU A 133 5.78 -6.86 2.78
C LEU A 133 5.88 -5.55 3.55
N LYS A 134 7.02 -4.86 3.44
CA LYS A 134 7.27 -3.58 4.09
C LYS A 134 7.80 -2.57 3.07
N SER A 135 7.33 -1.33 3.13
CA SER A 135 7.84 -0.23 2.30
C SER A 135 7.50 1.12 2.92
N HIS A 136 8.26 2.15 2.58
CA HIS A 136 7.90 3.52 2.87
C HIS A 136 6.85 4.07 1.89
N ASP A 137 6.72 3.48 0.69
CA ASP A 137 5.73 3.88 -0.31
C ASP A 137 4.50 2.97 -0.26
N LYS A 138 3.36 3.56 0.14
CA LYS A 138 2.07 2.86 0.23
C LYS A 138 1.56 2.37 -1.11
N GLN A 139 1.81 3.11 -2.19
CA GLN A 139 1.33 2.78 -3.53
C GLN A 139 2.07 1.55 -4.07
N ILE A 140 3.40 1.56 -4.03
CA ILE A 140 4.24 0.46 -4.50
C ILE A 140 3.97 -0.80 -3.66
N LEU A 141 3.87 -0.65 -2.33
CA LEU A 141 3.52 -1.75 -1.44
C LEU A 141 2.17 -2.37 -1.79
N GLY A 142 1.16 -1.51 -2.04
CA GLY A 142 -0.17 -1.96 -2.44
C GLY A 142 -0.19 -2.68 -3.77
N GLN A 143 0.58 -2.18 -4.75
CA GLN A 143 0.71 -2.77 -6.08
C GLN A 143 1.36 -4.16 -6.01
N VAL A 144 2.50 -4.28 -5.34
CA VAL A 144 3.21 -5.56 -5.14
C VAL A 144 2.32 -6.58 -4.44
N ALA A 145 1.62 -6.17 -3.38
CA ALA A 145 0.71 -7.05 -2.66
C ALA A 145 -0.46 -7.53 -3.54
N ALA A 146 -1.00 -6.66 -4.40
CA ALA A 146 -2.06 -7.00 -5.34
C ALA A 146 -1.57 -7.97 -6.44
N GLU A 147 -0.37 -7.78 -6.97
CA GLU A 147 0.24 -8.66 -7.97
C GLU A 147 0.49 -10.06 -7.40
N ILE A 148 1.05 -10.15 -6.19
CA ILE A 148 1.27 -11.45 -5.53
C ILE A 148 -0.07 -12.15 -5.28
N ARG A 149 -1.10 -11.42 -4.82
CA ARG A 149 -2.44 -11.98 -4.65
C ARG A 149 -3.08 -12.45 -5.96
N ALA A 150 -2.82 -11.75 -7.06
CA ALA A 150 -3.37 -12.05 -8.37
C ALA A 150 -2.85 -13.37 -8.97
N PHE A 151 -1.67 -13.87 -8.58
CA PHE A 151 -1.20 -15.18 -9.03
C PHE A 151 -2.17 -16.31 -8.69
N ARG A 152 -2.79 -16.26 -7.52
CA ARG A 152 -3.84 -17.20 -7.13
C ARG A 152 -4.82 -16.56 -6.14
N PRO A 153 -5.84 -15.86 -6.63
CA PRO A 153 -6.80 -15.21 -5.75
C PRO A 153 -7.60 -16.25 -4.96
N PRO A 154 -8.08 -15.90 -3.77
CA PRO A 154 -8.80 -16.84 -2.91
C PRO A 154 -10.12 -17.29 -3.55
N GLU A 155 -10.36 -18.58 -3.56
CA GLU A 155 -11.60 -19.16 -4.05
C GLU A 155 -12.75 -19.00 -3.03
N PRO A 156 -14.02 -18.92 -3.48
CA PRO A 156 -15.15 -18.68 -2.59
C PRO A 156 -15.63 -19.92 -1.80
N TYR A 157 -15.13 -21.13 -2.10
CA TYR A 157 -15.62 -22.36 -1.44
C TYR A 157 -14.81 -22.73 -0.20
N LYS A 158 -13.55 -23.07 -0.38
CA LYS A 158 -12.62 -23.44 0.71
C LYS A 158 -11.71 -22.30 1.11
N GLY A 159 -11.70 -21.20 0.34
CA GLY A 159 -10.84 -20.05 0.59
C GLY A 159 -9.37 -20.29 0.24
N LYS A 160 -9.07 -21.31 -0.63
CA LYS A 160 -7.71 -21.55 -1.09
C LYS A 160 -7.24 -20.43 -1.99
N GLY A 161 -6.01 -20.00 -1.80
CA GLY A 161 -5.39 -18.92 -2.55
C GLY A 161 -4.52 -18.05 -1.69
N VAL A 162 -4.06 -16.95 -2.24
CA VAL A 162 -3.34 -15.87 -1.55
C VAL A 162 -4.34 -14.79 -1.20
N LYS A 163 -4.43 -14.44 0.09
CA LYS A 163 -5.33 -13.40 0.58
C LYS A 163 -4.59 -12.42 1.48
N TYR A 164 -5.14 -11.23 1.66
CA TYR A 164 -4.68 -10.32 2.71
C TYR A 164 -5.05 -10.87 4.10
N ALA A 165 -4.27 -10.54 5.12
CA ALA A 165 -4.54 -10.99 6.49
C ALA A 165 -5.91 -10.49 7.01
N ASP A 166 -6.31 -9.29 6.62
CA ASP A 166 -7.55 -8.62 6.96
C ASP A 166 -8.71 -8.91 5.98
N GLU A 167 -8.47 -9.72 4.92
CA GLU A 167 -9.48 -10.01 3.90
C GLU A 167 -10.49 -11.04 4.38
N ASN A 168 -11.75 -10.64 4.43
CA ASN A 168 -12.86 -11.54 4.70
C ASN A 168 -13.44 -12.10 3.39
N ILE A 169 -13.25 -13.39 3.14
CA ILE A 169 -13.73 -14.06 1.94
C ILE A 169 -15.16 -14.53 2.17
N ARG A 170 -16.09 -13.98 1.39
CA ARG A 170 -17.48 -14.46 1.39
C ARG A 170 -17.54 -15.87 0.82
N ARG A 171 -17.72 -16.88 1.69
CA ARG A 171 -17.82 -18.28 1.31
C ARG A 171 -19.18 -18.60 0.70
N LYS A 172 -19.17 -19.44 -0.33
CA LYS A 172 -20.37 -20.05 -0.91
C LYS A 172 -20.47 -21.49 -0.43
N GLU A 173 -21.68 -21.95 -0.13
CA GLU A 173 -21.91 -23.36 0.12
C GLU A 173 -21.92 -24.14 -1.22
N ALA A 174 -21.27 -25.29 -1.23
CA ALA A 174 -21.42 -26.20 -2.35
C ALA A 174 -22.86 -26.70 -2.40
N LYS A 175 -23.46 -26.82 -3.60
CA LYS A 175 -24.74 -27.46 -3.76
C LYS A 175 -24.67 -28.86 -3.11
N LYS A 176 -25.48 -29.09 -2.08
CA LYS A 176 -25.73 -30.46 -1.61
C LYS A 176 -26.31 -31.22 -2.78
N ALA A 177 -25.71 -32.35 -3.16
CA ALA A 177 -26.34 -33.28 -4.10
C ALA A 177 -27.73 -33.56 -3.53
N ALA A 178 -28.78 -33.32 -4.33
CA ALA A 178 -30.12 -33.74 -3.97
C ALA A 178 -30.03 -35.25 -3.73
N GLY A 179 -30.22 -35.67 -2.48
CA GLY A 179 -30.14 -37.07 -2.11
C GLY A 179 -31.16 -37.85 -2.95
N ALA A 180 -30.67 -38.95 -3.53
CA ALA A 180 -31.52 -39.96 -4.07
C ALA A 180 -32.37 -40.58 -2.96
#